data_8ffa31572536563e20326a20077fcb18
#
_entry.id   8ffa31572536563e20326a20077fcb18
#
_cell.length_a   1.000
_cell.length_b   1.000
_cell.length_c   1.000
_cell.angle_alpha   90.00
_cell.angle_beta   90.00
_cell.angle_gamma   90.00
#
_symmetry.space_group_name_H-M   'P 1'
#
loop_
_entity.id
_entity.type
_entity.pdbx_description
1 polymer ?
#
loop_
_entity_poly.entity_id
_entity_poly.type
_entity_poly.pdbx_seq_one_letter_code
_entity_poly.pdbx_strand_id
1 'polypeptide(L)'
;FLLLKERGQEPNLASAVLAAACRHLPAQWKRLFDYEPLIAESFTDPEAFKGTCYKASGWVAAGMSAGSSRARPDFYVPNGAPKCLWLKELRPNAKALLKAAPLAPEPTRAVVDVSSGKMPLNSSQRQSLAETLRRVKDPRSKNTRFRIGPLLTLVAMALLCGARQVSEIARFATRLQPKQRRDLRLPLKKGTKAFYEVPSYSVFYQVLTRLDPVAFAVVLSEWLSSQQDSLPGALALDGKMILDIIGTVSLVDVEDGAPVAVSVMDQKENTTRCELKAAQELLAAVPSLEGKTVTADALHCQKTTARMILEKGGEYLLQIKANQKHLNQMAQAGQEEAPFLPKPV
;
A
#
# COMPACT_ATOMS: atom_id res chain seq x y z
N PHE A 1 17.43 14.60 3.77
CA PHE A 1 16.46 15.65 3.41
C PHE A 1 17.01 16.48 2.23
N LEU A 2 16.15 17.14 1.48
CA LEU A 2 16.50 17.91 0.29
C LEU A 2 16.12 19.39 0.52
N LEU A 3 17.06 20.31 0.20
CA LEU A 3 16.78 21.74 0.11
C LEU A 3 16.75 22.14 -1.36
N LEU A 4 15.68 22.79 -1.77
CA LEU A 4 15.47 23.23 -3.17
C LEU A 4 16.10 24.60 -3.48
N LYS A 5 16.60 25.30 -2.47
CA LYS A 5 17.32 26.57 -2.66
C LYS A 5 18.78 26.35 -3.02
N GLU A 6 19.32 27.21 -3.86
CA GLU A 6 20.73 27.20 -4.20
C GLU A 6 21.62 27.40 -2.96
N ARG A 7 22.82 26.79 -2.99
CA ARG A 7 23.79 26.92 -1.89
C ARG A 7 24.18 28.38 -1.70
N GLY A 8 24.11 28.85 -0.45
CA GLY A 8 24.56 30.18 -0.07
C GLY A 8 23.51 31.28 -0.11
N GLN A 9 22.30 31.05 -0.62
CA GLN A 9 21.25 32.07 -0.59
C GLN A 9 20.77 32.41 0.83
N GLU A 10 20.76 31.41 1.73
CA GLU A 10 20.41 31.63 3.14
C GLU A 10 21.43 30.91 4.04
N PRO A 11 22.24 31.64 4.83
CA PRO A 11 23.21 31.04 5.74
C PRO A 11 22.52 30.13 6.75
N ASN A 12 23.13 28.98 7.04
CA ASN A 12 22.67 28.01 8.03
C ASN A 12 21.27 27.43 7.83
N LEU A 13 20.61 27.66 6.70
CA LEU A 13 19.24 27.17 6.45
C LEU A 13 19.14 25.66 6.68
N ALA A 14 20.09 24.86 6.17
CA ALA A 14 20.08 23.41 6.30
C ALA A 14 20.14 22.95 7.76
N SER A 15 21.01 23.54 8.57
CA SER A 15 21.12 23.20 10.00
C SER A 15 19.91 23.71 10.81
N ALA A 16 19.38 24.86 10.45
CA ALA A 16 18.15 25.40 11.09
C ALA A 16 16.93 24.50 10.83
N VAL A 17 16.76 24.03 9.58
CA VAL A 17 15.69 23.09 9.21
C VAL A 17 15.84 21.76 9.94
N LEU A 18 17.06 21.19 9.99
CA LEU A 18 17.31 19.95 10.73
C LEU A 18 17.03 20.10 12.22
N ALA A 19 17.46 21.21 12.82
CA ALA A 19 17.21 21.48 14.23
C ALA A 19 15.71 21.66 14.54
N ALA A 20 14.99 22.34 13.66
CA ALA A 20 13.53 22.50 13.79
C ALA A 20 12.82 21.15 13.63
N ALA A 21 13.18 20.36 12.64
CA ALA A 21 12.62 19.01 12.44
C ALA A 21 12.82 18.13 13.68
N CYS A 22 14.04 18.07 14.24
CA CYS A 22 14.32 17.28 15.44
C CYS A 22 13.55 17.76 16.68
N ARG A 23 13.27 19.06 16.80
CA ARG A 23 12.46 19.61 17.90
C ARG A 23 11.00 19.19 17.84
N HIS A 24 10.41 19.20 16.64
CA HIS A 24 8.98 18.95 16.46
C HIS A 24 8.63 17.47 16.25
N LEU A 25 9.58 16.68 15.74
CA LEU A 25 9.39 15.28 15.40
C LEU A 25 8.84 14.42 16.57
N PRO A 26 9.37 14.49 17.82
CA PRO A 26 8.89 13.64 18.91
C PRO A 26 7.40 13.84 19.20
N ALA A 27 6.95 15.08 19.30
CA ALA A 27 5.56 15.40 19.60
C ALA A 27 4.61 15.01 18.45
N GLN A 28 5.01 15.26 17.20
CA GLN A 28 4.23 14.86 16.03
C GLN A 28 4.16 13.33 15.90
N TRP A 29 5.27 12.66 16.13
CA TRP A 29 5.34 11.20 16.07
C TRP A 29 4.48 10.54 17.14
N LYS A 30 4.55 11.06 18.38
CA LYS A 30 3.71 10.58 19.48
C LYS A 30 2.22 10.73 19.18
N ARG A 31 1.81 11.83 18.57
CA ARG A 31 0.43 12.06 18.18
C ARG A 31 -0.06 11.06 17.13
N LEU A 32 0.83 10.64 16.20
CA LEU A 32 0.47 9.74 15.09
C LEU A 32 0.60 8.26 15.48
N PHE A 33 1.56 7.91 16.35
CA PHE A 33 1.96 6.52 16.59
C PHE A 33 1.91 6.11 18.06
N ASP A 34 1.50 7.02 18.96
CA ASP A 34 1.37 6.79 20.41
C ASP A 34 2.69 6.44 21.15
N TYR A 35 3.85 6.75 20.56
CA TYR A 35 5.15 6.66 21.21
C TYR A 35 6.11 7.73 20.71
N GLU A 36 7.14 8.06 21.51
CA GLU A 36 8.18 9.01 21.11
C GLU A 36 9.40 8.30 20.55
N PRO A 37 9.94 8.71 19.38
CA PRO A 37 11.18 8.16 18.86
C PRO A 37 12.36 8.60 19.73
N LEU A 38 13.29 7.69 19.98
CA LEU A 38 14.45 7.94 20.83
C LEU A 38 15.61 8.56 20.06
N ILE A 39 15.83 8.08 18.83
CA ILE A 39 16.96 8.46 17.97
C ILE A 39 16.45 8.72 16.57
N ALA A 40 16.99 9.75 15.92
CA ALA A 40 16.89 9.94 14.49
C ALA A 40 18.21 9.50 13.83
N GLU A 41 18.10 8.86 12.68
CA GLU A 41 19.25 8.49 11.84
C GLU A 41 19.15 9.13 10.46
N SER A 42 20.30 9.42 9.87
CA SER A 42 20.41 9.91 8.51
C SER A 42 21.70 9.46 7.88
N PHE A 43 21.71 9.37 6.55
CA PHE A 43 22.87 8.95 5.77
C PHE A 43 23.26 10.03 4.79
N THR A 44 24.57 10.31 4.71
CA THR A 44 25.14 11.21 3.69
C THR A 44 26.20 10.50 2.88
N ASP A 45 26.27 10.84 1.61
CA ASP A 45 27.40 10.49 0.75
C ASP A 45 28.60 11.34 1.17
N PRO A 46 29.71 10.76 1.67
CA PRO A 46 30.86 11.50 2.15
C PRO A 46 31.66 12.17 1.02
N GLU A 47 31.55 11.68 -0.22
CA GLU A 47 32.21 12.28 -1.38
C GLU A 47 31.51 13.59 -1.78
N ALA A 48 30.18 13.61 -1.72
CA ALA A 48 29.38 14.78 -2.08
C ALA A 48 29.16 15.76 -0.91
N PHE A 49 29.09 15.27 0.34
CA PHE A 49 28.66 16.08 1.49
C PHE A 49 29.51 15.85 2.76
N LYS A 50 30.13 16.90 3.24
CA LYS A 50 30.93 16.88 4.49
C LYS A 50 30.11 16.75 5.78
N GLY A 51 28.76 16.76 5.69
CA GLY A 51 27.87 16.67 6.83
C GLY A 51 27.86 17.88 7.76
N THR A 52 28.28 19.06 7.29
CA THR A 52 28.42 20.30 8.09
C THR A 52 27.09 20.68 8.78
N CYS A 53 25.97 20.58 8.07
CA CYS A 53 24.65 20.89 8.63
C CYS A 53 24.24 19.92 9.75
N TYR A 54 24.63 18.65 9.65
CA TYR A 54 24.41 17.66 10.72
C TYR A 54 25.23 18.00 11.96
N LYS A 55 26.53 18.28 11.79
CA LYS A 55 27.39 18.69 12.92
C LYS A 55 26.86 19.95 13.58
N ALA A 56 26.50 20.97 12.80
CA ALA A 56 25.98 22.26 13.30
C ALA A 56 24.64 22.11 14.02
N SER A 57 23.82 21.11 13.69
CA SER A 57 22.55 20.81 14.40
C SER A 57 22.69 19.74 15.48
N GLY A 58 23.93 19.40 15.87
CA GLY A 58 24.24 18.53 17.01
C GLY A 58 24.01 17.05 16.74
N TRP A 59 24.17 16.59 15.49
CA TRP A 59 24.22 15.18 15.12
C TRP A 59 25.66 14.65 15.28
N VAL A 60 25.78 13.38 15.56
CA VAL A 60 27.06 12.70 15.74
C VAL A 60 27.27 11.70 14.62
N ALA A 61 28.43 11.70 14.00
CA ALA A 61 28.82 10.67 13.04
C ALA A 61 29.05 9.35 13.76
N ALA A 62 28.31 8.31 13.41
CA ALA A 62 28.33 7.03 14.08
C ALA A 62 29.08 5.94 13.32
N GLY A 63 29.57 6.22 12.12
CA GLY A 63 30.32 5.31 11.29
C GLY A 63 29.92 5.34 9.81
N MET A 64 30.40 4.33 9.08
CA MET A 64 30.10 4.18 7.66
C MET A 64 29.22 2.96 7.42
N SER A 65 28.29 3.07 6.50
CA SER A 65 27.51 1.93 6.04
C SER A 65 28.36 0.97 5.19
N ALA A 66 27.87 -0.25 5.01
CA ALA A 66 28.57 -1.25 4.20
C ALA A 66 28.59 -0.95 2.68
N GLY A 67 27.98 0.15 2.23
CA GLY A 67 27.91 0.48 0.81
C GLY A 67 26.99 -0.48 0.04
N SER A 68 25.73 -0.57 0.46
CA SER A 68 24.73 -1.37 -0.20
C SER A 68 23.53 -0.52 -0.63
N SER A 69 22.96 -0.86 -1.77
CA SER A 69 21.69 -0.32 -2.25
C SER A 69 20.58 -1.36 -2.13
N ARG A 70 19.37 -0.89 -1.91
CA ARG A 70 18.19 -1.75 -1.83
C ARG A 70 17.76 -2.11 -3.25
N ALA A 71 17.94 -3.36 -3.64
CA ALA A 71 17.48 -3.88 -4.94
C ALA A 71 16.01 -4.30 -4.90
N ARG A 72 15.54 -4.81 -3.75
CA ARG A 72 14.15 -5.20 -3.48
C ARG A 72 13.87 -4.99 -1.98
N PRO A 73 12.59 -4.95 -1.53
CA PRO A 73 12.30 -5.08 -0.10
C PRO A 73 13.07 -6.27 0.48
N ASP A 74 13.83 -6.04 1.55
CA ASP A 74 14.68 -7.04 2.26
C ASP A 74 15.85 -7.64 1.48
N PHE A 75 16.17 -7.12 0.29
CA PHE A 75 17.32 -7.56 -0.47
C PHE A 75 18.24 -6.39 -0.83
N TYR A 76 19.47 -6.43 -0.30
CA TYR A 76 20.49 -5.42 -0.49
C TYR A 76 21.63 -5.97 -1.33
N VAL A 77 22.09 -5.18 -2.30
CA VAL A 77 23.24 -5.50 -3.17
C VAL A 77 24.36 -4.54 -2.83
N PRO A 78 25.61 -5.02 -2.65
CA PRO A 78 26.76 -4.15 -2.51
C PRO A 78 26.87 -3.22 -3.71
N ASN A 79 27.01 -1.93 -3.46
CA ASN A 79 27.17 -0.89 -4.51
C ASN A 79 28.50 -0.14 -4.43
N GLY A 80 29.38 -0.50 -3.49
CA GLY A 80 30.68 0.10 -3.29
C GLY A 80 30.65 1.59 -2.86
N ALA A 81 29.49 2.13 -2.52
CA ALA A 81 29.28 3.53 -2.12
C ALA A 81 28.86 3.61 -0.63
N PRO A 82 29.80 3.50 0.33
CA PRO A 82 29.50 3.61 1.74
C PRO A 82 29.02 5.02 2.08
N LYS A 83 28.01 5.11 2.97
CA LYS A 83 27.46 6.40 3.44
C LYS A 83 27.84 6.64 4.88
N CYS A 84 28.09 7.88 5.24
CA CYS A 84 28.26 8.27 6.64
C CYS A 84 26.91 8.25 7.35
N LEU A 85 26.82 7.48 8.44
CA LEU A 85 25.67 7.42 9.32
C LEU A 85 25.76 8.54 10.36
N TRP A 86 24.70 9.34 10.44
CA TRP A 86 24.51 10.38 11.43
C TRP A 86 23.41 9.98 12.39
N LEU A 87 23.65 10.17 13.70
CA LEU A 87 22.67 9.92 14.75
C LEU A 87 22.41 11.19 15.56
N LYS A 88 21.15 11.38 15.92
CA LYS A 88 20.68 12.45 16.82
C LYS A 88 19.78 11.86 17.89
N GLU A 89 20.13 12.08 19.16
CA GLU A 89 19.20 11.80 20.25
C GLU A 89 18.06 12.81 20.22
N LEU A 90 16.82 12.33 20.23
CA LEU A 90 15.60 13.13 20.19
C LEU A 90 15.04 13.39 21.60
N ARG A 91 15.47 12.61 22.58
CA ARG A 91 15.17 12.83 24.00
C ARG A 91 16.41 12.56 24.86
N PRO A 92 16.49 13.17 26.05
CA PRO A 92 17.59 12.91 26.97
C PRO A 92 17.74 11.41 27.27
N ASN A 93 18.97 10.98 27.41
CA ASN A 93 19.32 9.59 27.75
C ASN A 93 18.83 8.50 26.77
N ALA A 94 18.53 8.86 25.52
CA ALA A 94 18.03 7.93 24.51
C ALA A 94 18.91 6.70 24.35
N LYS A 95 20.26 6.86 24.36
CA LYS A 95 21.21 5.75 24.29
C LYS A 95 21.13 4.79 25.48
N ALA A 96 20.95 5.35 26.68
CA ALA A 96 20.81 4.55 27.90
C ALA A 96 19.49 3.76 27.85
N LEU A 97 18.42 4.38 27.43
CA LEU A 97 17.12 3.72 27.27
C LEU A 97 17.16 2.59 26.24
N LEU A 98 17.88 2.76 25.12
CA LEU A 98 18.05 1.70 24.12
C LEU A 98 18.95 0.54 24.59
N LYS A 99 19.87 0.80 25.52
CA LYS A 99 20.75 -0.25 26.10
C LYS A 99 20.12 -0.95 27.30
N ALA A 100 19.02 -0.42 27.84
CA ALA A 100 18.35 -1.05 28.97
C ALA A 100 17.77 -2.43 28.58
N ALA A 101 17.95 -3.40 29.45
CA ALA A 101 17.40 -4.73 29.28
C ALA A 101 16.64 -5.14 30.57
N PRO A 102 15.33 -5.39 30.51
CA PRO A 102 14.46 -5.28 29.34
C PRO A 102 14.20 -3.83 28.90
N LEU A 103 13.84 -3.65 27.64
CA LEU A 103 13.42 -2.33 27.16
C LEU A 103 12.21 -1.82 27.96
N ALA A 104 12.20 -0.51 28.23
CA ALA A 104 11.05 0.13 28.87
C ALA A 104 9.75 -0.09 28.04
N PRO A 105 8.56 -0.09 28.68
CA PRO A 105 7.28 -0.35 27.98
C PRO A 105 7.03 0.54 26.79
N GLU A 106 7.43 1.81 26.86
CA GLU A 106 7.22 2.79 25.79
C GLU A 106 8.04 2.48 24.52
N PRO A 107 9.36 2.22 24.55
CA PRO A 107 10.10 1.71 23.41
C PRO A 107 9.63 0.33 22.92
N THR A 108 9.12 -0.52 23.82
CA THR A 108 8.58 -1.82 23.45
C THR A 108 7.33 -1.70 22.61
N ARG A 109 6.52 -0.65 22.80
CA ARG A 109 5.35 -0.34 21.95
C ARG A 109 5.74 -0.01 20.50
N ALA A 110 6.94 0.54 20.27
CA ALA A 110 7.47 0.81 18.93
C ALA A 110 7.79 -0.48 18.15
N VAL A 111 8.07 -1.58 18.85
CA VAL A 111 8.17 -2.93 18.28
C VAL A 111 6.75 -3.49 18.11
N VAL A 112 5.87 -2.73 17.46
CA VAL A 112 4.55 -3.24 17.12
C VAL A 112 4.77 -4.39 16.16
N ASP A 113 4.45 -5.56 16.63
CA ASP A 113 4.28 -6.71 15.78
C ASP A 113 3.09 -6.43 14.87
N VAL A 114 3.38 -6.06 13.64
CA VAL A 114 2.38 -5.72 12.61
C VAL A 114 1.34 -6.84 12.46
N SER A 115 1.72 -8.07 12.87
CA SER A 115 0.82 -9.23 12.88
C SER A 115 -0.18 -9.28 14.06
N SER A 116 -0.15 -8.29 14.98
CA SER A 116 -1.06 -8.23 16.14
C SER A 116 -2.29 -7.33 15.91
N GLY A 117 -2.44 -6.75 14.71
CA GLY A 117 -3.62 -5.98 14.35
C GLY A 117 -4.91 -6.79 14.50
N LYS A 118 -5.98 -6.14 14.97
CA LYS A 118 -7.30 -6.78 15.01
C LYS A 118 -7.75 -7.11 13.59
N MET A 119 -8.23 -8.34 13.39
CA MET A 119 -8.83 -8.76 12.13
C MET A 119 -10.05 -7.88 11.82
N PRO A 120 -10.06 -7.10 10.74
CA PRO A 120 -11.16 -6.19 10.42
C PRO A 120 -12.42 -6.92 9.93
N LEU A 121 -12.29 -8.18 9.49
CA LEU A 121 -13.40 -8.97 8.97
C LEU A 121 -14.09 -9.78 10.09
N ASN A 122 -15.41 -9.81 10.08
CA ASN A 122 -16.20 -10.68 10.93
C ASN A 122 -16.11 -12.16 10.50
N SER A 123 -16.73 -13.07 11.25
CA SER A 123 -16.63 -14.51 10.98
C SER A 123 -17.25 -14.93 9.66
N SER A 124 -18.38 -14.35 9.26
CA SER A 124 -19.07 -14.61 8.01
C SER A 124 -18.23 -14.14 6.82
N GLN A 125 -17.72 -12.92 6.87
CA GLN A 125 -16.83 -12.36 5.84
C GLN A 125 -15.56 -13.19 5.65
N ARG A 126 -14.93 -13.65 6.74
CA ARG A 126 -13.74 -14.51 6.66
C ARG A 126 -14.04 -15.86 6.00
N GLN A 127 -15.20 -16.45 6.33
CA GLN A 127 -15.61 -17.71 5.71
C GLN A 127 -15.89 -17.52 4.22
N SER A 128 -16.66 -16.52 3.86
CA SER A 128 -16.97 -16.16 2.47
C SER A 128 -15.69 -15.90 1.66
N LEU A 129 -14.74 -15.10 2.19
CA LEU A 129 -13.45 -14.87 1.56
C LEU A 129 -12.66 -16.19 1.36
N ALA A 130 -12.62 -17.04 2.38
CA ALA A 130 -11.92 -18.32 2.30
C ALA A 130 -12.53 -19.26 1.23
N GLU A 131 -13.85 -19.24 1.08
CA GLU A 131 -14.55 -20.03 0.04
C GLU A 131 -14.25 -19.48 -1.36
N THR A 132 -14.29 -18.16 -1.50
CA THR A 132 -13.97 -17.48 -2.77
C THR A 132 -12.52 -17.74 -3.19
N LEU A 133 -11.57 -17.63 -2.29
CA LEU A 133 -10.15 -17.85 -2.58
C LEU A 133 -9.81 -19.31 -2.97
N ARG A 134 -10.68 -20.28 -2.69
CA ARG A 134 -10.52 -21.66 -3.18
C ARG A 134 -10.72 -21.79 -4.69
N ARG A 135 -11.37 -20.82 -5.31
CA ARG A 135 -11.63 -20.78 -6.76
C ARG A 135 -10.43 -20.31 -7.56
N VAL A 136 -9.44 -19.72 -6.90
CA VAL A 136 -8.19 -19.27 -7.53
C VAL A 136 -7.42 -20.50 -8.04
N LYS A 137 -7.00 -20.44 -9.30
CA LYS A 137 -6.19 -21.52 -9.91
C LYS A 137 -4.81 -21.59 -9.27
N ASP A 138 -4.41 -22.78 -8.82
CA ASP A 138 -3.08 -22.99 -8.25
C ASP A 138 -2.01 -22.90 -9.36
N PRO A 139 -1.06 -21.96 -9.29
CA PRO A 139 -0.01 -21.82 -10.30
C PRO A 139 1.10 -22.87 -10.18
N ARG A 140 1.06 -23.70 -9.12
CA ARG A 140 2.07 -24.75 -8.87
C ARG A 140 1.67 -26.06 -9.53
N SER A 141 2.65 -26.95 -9.69
CA SER A 141 2.41 -28.32 -10.19
C SER A 141 1.50 -29.12 -9.25
N LYS A 142 0.88 -30.18 -9.79
CA LYS A 142 0.11 -31.17 -9.00
C LYS A 142 1.00 -31.74 -7.88
N ASN A 143 0.41 -32.19 -6.78
CA ASN A 143 1.09 -32.73 -5.57
C ASN A 143 1.66 -31.70 -4.59
N THR A 144 0.98 -30.60 -4.43
CA THR A 144 1.34 -29.62 -3.41
C THR A 144 0.85 -30.02 -2.02
N ARG A 145 1.71 -29.93 -1.02
CA ARG A 145 1.39 -30.22 0.39
C ARG A 145 0.32 -29.27 0.95
N PHE A 146 0.38 -28.00 0.58
CA PHE A 146 -0.56 -26.96 1.00
C PHE A 146 -1.45 -26.57 -0.18
N ARG A 147 -2.75 -26.65 -0.01
CA ARG A 147 -3.74 -26.23 -1.02
C ARG A 147 -3.74 -24.71 -1.17
N ILE A 148 -4.03 -24.21 -2.37
CA ILE A 148 -3.99 -22.78 -2.69
C ILE A 148 -4.98 -21.94 -1.85
N GLY A 149 -6.22 -22.38 -1.70
CA GLY A 149 -7.24 -21.65 -0.96
C GLY A 149 -6.84 -21.35 0.48
N PRO A 150 -6.47 -22.34 1.32
CA PRO A 150 -5.90 -22.11 2.65
C PRO A 150 -4.69 -21.19 2.68
N LEU A 151 -3.77 -21.29 1.70
CA LEU A 151 -2.61 -20.40 1.61
C LEU A 151 -3.02 -18.97 1.35
N LEU A 152 -3.86 -18.70 0.36
CA LEU A 152 -4.33 -17.35 0.05
C LEU A 152 -5.19 -16.77 1.17
N THR A 153 -6.03 -17.59 1.83
CA THR A 153 -6.78 -17.16 3.01
C THR A 153 -5.82 -16.71 4.11
N LEU A 154 -4.75 -17.45 4.35
CA LEU A 154 -3.75 -17.12 5.36
C LEU A 154 -2.99 -15.84 5.00
N VAL A 155 -2.63 -15.68 3.72
CA VAL A 155 -2.04 -14.45 3.20
C VAL A 155 -2.97 -13.26 3.43
N ALA A 156 -4.24 -13.37 3.02
CA ALA A 156 -5.24 -12.32 3.20
C ALA A 156 -5.41 -11.94 4.67
N MET A 157 -5.54 -12.93 5.57
CA MET A 157 -5.64 -12.70 7.01
C MET A 157 -4.40 -11.98 7.57
N ALA A 158 -3.20 -12.38 7.16
CA ALA A 158 -1.96 -11.74 7.59
C ALA A 158 -1.88 -10.28 7.11
N LEU A 159 -2.22 -10.01 5.84
CA LEU A 159 -2.25 -8.66 5.27
C LEU A 159 -3.28 -7.77 5.99
N LEU A 160 -4.47 -8.27 6.25
CA LEU A 160 -5.53 -7.55 6.98
C LEU A 160 -5.15 -7.29 8.46
N CYS A 161 -4.30 -8.14 9.05
CA CYS A 161 -3.70 -7.91 10.36
C CYS A 161 -2.43 -7.04 10.29
N GLY A 162 -2.10 -6.46 9.13
CA GLY A 162 -1.04 -5.48 8.96
C GLY A 162 0.30 -6.02 8.45
N ALA A 163 0.41 -7.30 8.10
CA ALA A 163 1.62 -7.83 7.47
C ALA A 163 1.85 -7.14 6.11
N ARG A 164 3.12 -6.81 5.82
CA ARG A 164 3.51 -6.13 4.57
C ARG A 164 4.53 -6.92 3.74
N GLN A 165 5.09 -7.97 4.32
CA GLN A 165 6.18 -8.75 3.72
C GLN A 165 5.89 -10.23 3.84
N VAL A 166 6.44 -11.04 2.92
CA VAL A 166 6.27 -12.50 2.93
C VAL A 166 6.83 -13.13 4.22
N SER A 167 7.89 -12.55 4.77
CA SER A 167 8.47 -12.99 6.05
C SER A 167 7.51 -12.78 7.23
N GLU A 168 6.73 -11.71 7.21
CA GLU A 168 5.72 -11.41 8.23
C GLU A 168 4.50 -12.34 8.10
N ILE A 169 4.09 -12.64 6.86
CA ILE A 169 3.04 -13.64 6.59
C ILE A 169 3.46 -15.01 7.13
N ALA A 170 4.71 -15.41 6.89
CA ALA A 170 5.22 -16.68 7.43
C ALA A 170 5.25 -16.69 8.97
N ARG A 171 5.67 -15.60 9.60
CA ARG A 171 5.63 -15.44 11.09
C ARG A 171 4.19 -15.44 11.63
N PHE A 172 3.27 -14.74 10.97
CA PHE A 172 1.85 -14.78 11.32
C PHE A 172 1.32 -16.22 11.31
N ALA A 173 1.64 -16.99 10.28
CA ALA A 173 1.25 -18.39 10.17
C ALA A 173 1.74 -19.25 11.33
N THR A 174 2.98 -19.04 11.80
CA THR A 174 3.55 -19.81 12.94
C THR A 174 2.85 -19.54 14.27
N ARG A 175 2.27 -18.34 14.43
CA ARG A 175 1.56 -17.92 15.66
C ARG A 175 0.13 -18.41 15.75
N LEU A 176 -0.43 -18.96 14.68
CA LEU A 176 -1.78 -19.51 14.67
C LEU A 176 -1.90 -20.66 15.66
N GLN A 177 -2.97 -20.62 16.47
CA GLN A 177 -3.30 -21.71 17.39
C GLN A 177 -3.72 -22.98 16.64
N PRO A 178 -3.58 -24.17 17.23
CA PRO A 178 -3.96 -25.44 16.60
C PRO A 178 -5.39 -25.45 16.05
N LYS A 179 -6.34 -24.85 16.75
CA LYS A 179 -7.74 -24.70 16.29
C LYS A 179 -7.81 -23.89 15.01
N GLN A 180 -7.14 -22.75 14.94
CA GLN A 180 -7.12 -21.89 13.76
C GLN A 180 -6.48 -22.60 12.55
N ARG A 181 -5.39 -23.35 12.76
CA ARG A 181 -4.73 -24.14 11.70
C ARG A 181 -5.66 -25.22 11.17
N ARG A 182 -6.44 -25.88 12.04
CA ARG A 182 -7.45 -26.86 11.67
C ARG A 182 -8.57 -26.22 10.87
N ASP A 183 -9.10 -25.08 11.31
CA ASP A 183 -10.19 -24.37 10.66
C ASP A 183 -9.78 -23.87 9.26
N LEU A 184 -8.52 -23.50 9.09
CA LEU A 184 -7.90 -23.20 7.78
C LEU A 184 -7.63 -24.45 6.95
N ARG A 185 -7.90 -25.65 7.46
CA ARG A 185 -7.65 -26.95 6.79
C ARG A 185 -6.19 -27.13 6.35
N LEU A 186 -5.24 -26.68 7.18
CA LEU A 186 -3.83 -26.96 6.97
C LEU A 186 -3.55 -28.47 7.14
N PRO A 187 -2.56 -29.01 6.42
CA PRO A 187 -2.26 -30.45 6.50
C PRO A 187 -1.72 -30.86 7.87
N LEU A 188 -2.07 -32.02 8.33
CA LEU A 188 -1.46 -32.63 9.51
C LEU A 188 0.01 -32.97 9.26
N LYS A 189 0.87 -32.78 10.23
CA LYS A 189 2.24 -33.24 10.19
C LYS A 189 2.27 -34.76 10.11
N LYS A 190 3.07 -35.32 9.22
CA LYS A 190 3.22 -36.78 9.09
C LYS A 190 3.55 -37.44 10.44
N GLY A 191 2.86 -38.51 10.74
CA GLY A 191 3.04 -39.25 12.00
C GLY A 191 2.38 -38.63 13.25
N THR A 192 1.58 -37.57 13.08
CA THR A 192 0.86 -36.94 14.21
C THR A 192 -0.64 -36.83 13.94
N LYS A 193 -1.46 -36.88 15.02
CA LYS A 193 -2.92 -36.76 14.93
C LYS A 193 -3.44 -35.36 15.30
N ALA A 194 -2.57 -34.46 15.80
CA ALA A 194 -2.98 -33.18 16.34
C ALA A 194 -2.14 -31.99 15.90
N PHE A 195 -1.01 -32.21 15.25
CA PHE A 195 -0.11 -31.13 14.83
C PHE A 195 -0.32 -30.78 13.35
N TYR A 196 -0.80 -29.57 13.11
CA TYR A 196 -0.96 -29.02 11.76
C TYR A 196 0.31 -28.34 11.32
N GLU A 197 0.78 -28.68 10.11
CA GLU A 197 1.94 -28.01 9.51
C GLU A 197 1.61 -26.57 9.17
N VAL A 198 2.63 -25.73 9.22
CA VAL A 198 2.56 -24.32 8.83
C VAL A 198 3.39 -24.13 7.56
N PRO A 199 2.89 -23.41 6.56
CA PRO A 199 3.65 -23.12 5.36
C PRO A 199 4.91 -22.31 5.69
N SER A 200 6.03 -22.66 5.07
CA SER A 200 7.28 -21.90 5.19
C SER A 200 7.26 -20.64 4.33
N TYR A 201 8.20 -19.73 4.56
CA TYR A 201 8.45 -18.57 3.71
C TYR A 201 8.51 -18.96 2.22
N SER A 202 9.25 -20.00 1.86
CA SER A 202 9.42 -20.42 0.47
C SER A 202 8.10 -20.84 -0.19
N VAL A 203 7.17 -21.43 0.56
CA VAL A 203 5.84 -21.80 0.04
C VAL A 203 5.03 -20.56 -0.31
N PHE A 204 4.99 -19.56 0.58
CA PHE A 204 4.31 -18.29 0.30
C PHE A 204 4.95 -17.55 -0.86
N TYR A 205 6.27 -17.47 -0.88
CA TYR A 205 7.01 -16.81 -1.96
C TYR A 205 6.70 -17.44 -3.32
N GLN A 206 6.75 -18.78 -3.44
CA GLN A 206 6.46 -19.49 -4.68
C GLN A 206 5.04 -19.28 -5.17
N VAL A 207 4.06 -19.22 -4.26
CA VAL A 207 2.67 -18.97 -4.64
C VAL A 207 2.51 -17.53 -5.12
N LEU A 208 2.96 -16.56 -4.33
CA LEU A 208 2.73 -15.14 -4.61
C LEU A 208 3.47 -14.65 -5.87
N THR A 209 4.65 -15.22 -6.17
CA THR A 209 5.40 -14.85 -7.38
C THR A 209 4.89 -15.49 -8.66
N ARG A 210 4.06 -16.53 -8.57
CA ARG A 210 3.52 -17.27 -9.74
C ARG A 210 2.02 -17.08 -9.92
N LEU A 211 1.35 -16.42 -8.97
CA LEU A 211 -0.07 -16.15 -9.02
C LEU A 211 -0.37 -15.27 -10.24
N ASP A 212 -1.38 -15.63 -11.01
CA ASP A 212 -1.90 -14.77 -12.06
C ASP A 212 -2.67 -13.60 -11.42
N PRO A 213 -2.16 -12.36 -11.52
CA PRO A 213 -2.76 -11.22 -10.87
C PRO A 213 -4.12 -10.85 -11.47
N VAL A 214 -4.33 -11.07 -12.77
CA VAL A 214 -5.61 -10.76 -13.43
C VAL A 214 -6.69 -11.72 -12.98
N ALA A 215 -6.42 -13.03 -13.04
CA ALA A 215 -7.36 -14.04 -12.55
C ALA A 215 -7.66 -13.89 -11.06
N PHE A 216 -6.68 -13.50 -10.26
CA PHE A 216 -6.86 -13.22 -8.84
C PHE A 216 -7.76 -11.98 -8.60
N ALA A 217 -7.55 -10.91 -9.36
CA ALA A 217 -8.35 -9.68 -9.25
C ALA A 217 -9.83 -9.94 -9.57
N VAL A 218 -10.14 -10.77 -10.58
CA VAL A 218 -11.53 -11.16 -10.88
C VAL A 218 -12.18 -11.85 -9.68
N VAL A 219 -11.52 -12.85 -9.10
CA VAL A 219 -12.04 -13.59 -7.93
C VAL A 219 -12.22 -12.66 -6.73
N LEU A 220 -11.29 -11.72 -6.51
CA LEU A 220 -11.38 -10.75 -5.43
C LEU A 220 -12.53 -9.75 -5.65
N SER A 221 -12.71 -9.27 -6.87
CA SER A 221 -13.81 -8.35 -7.21
C SER A 221 -15.18 -8.98 -7.02
N GLU A 222 -15.35 -10.24 -7.38
CA GLU A 222 -16.58 -10.98 -7.10
C GLU A 222 -16.88 -11.06 -5.60
N TRP A 223 -15.84 -11.28 -4.78
CA TRP A 223 -16.01 -11.28 -3.33
C TRP A 223 -16.37 -9.90 -2.80
N LEU A 224 -15.66 -8.84 -3.22
CA LEU A 224 -15.93 -7.46 -2.80
C LEU A 224 -17.38 -7.08 -3.13
N SER A 225 -17.83 -7.35 -4.35
CA SER A 225 -19.21 -7.11 -4.78
C SER A 225 -20.24 -7.89 -3.96
N SER A 226 -19.91 -9.10 -3.53
CA SER A 226 -20.80 -9.94 -2.69
C SER A 226 -20.91 -9.48 -1.25
N GLN A 227 -20.05 -8.56 -0.78
CA GLN A 227 -20.11 -8.02 0.57
C GLN A 227 -21.05 -6.82 0.69
N GLN A 228 -21.60 -6.35 -0.40
CA GLN A 228 -22.50 -5.20 -0.44
C GLN A 228 -23.88 -5.65 -0.91
N ASP A 229 -24.92 -5.24 -0.20
CA ASP A 229 -26.32 -5.49 -0.59
C ASP A 229 -26.67 -4.68 -1.85
N SER A 230 -26.04 -3.51 -2.01
CA SER A 230 -26.17 -2.65 -3.20
C SER A 230 -24.89 -1.83 -3.38
N LEU A 231 -24.60 -1.44 -4.62
CA LEU A 231 -23.50 -0.53 -4.88
C LEU A 231 -23.72 0.84 -4.21
N PRO A 232 -22.68 1.51 -3.70
CA PRO A 232 -22.74 2.89 -3.20
C PRO A 232 -23.35 3.86 -4.22
N GLY A 233 -23.97 4.94 -3.74
CA GLY A 233 -24.57 5.96 -4.59
C GLY A 233 -23.55 6.69 -5.46
N ALA A 234 -22.36 6.95 -4.93
CA ALA A 234 -21.24 7.59 -5.61
C ALA A 234 -20.01 6.67 -5.61
N LEU A 235 -19.44 6.48 -6.79
CA LEU A 235 -18.30 5.60 -7.03
C LEU A 235 -17.15 6.40 -7.65
N ALA A 236 -15.93 6.20 -7.22
CA ALA A 236 -14.74 6.77 -7.85
C ALA A 236 -13.97 5.67 -8.59
N LEU A 237 -13.65 5.97 -9.85
CA LEU A 237 -12.79 5.14 -10.70
C LEU A 237 -11.40 5.76 -10.74
N ASP A 238 -10.41 5.03 -10.23
CA ASP A 238 -9.03 5.51 -10.12
C ASP A 238 -8.02 4.42 -10.44
N GLY A 239 -7.00 4.80 -11.18
CA GLY A 239 -5.86 3.95 -11.52
C GLY A 239 -4.67 4.22 -10.60
N LYS A 240 -3.99 3.16 -10.16
CA LYS A 240 -2.83 3.28 -9.28
C LYS A 240 -1.71 2.33 -9.66
N MET A 241 -0.51 2.88 -9.80
CA MET A 241 0.71 2.08 -9.90
C MET A 241 1.21 1.71 -8.50
N ILE A 242 1.43 0.43 -8.26
CA ILE A 242 1.98 -0.10 -7.01
C ILE A 242 3.46 -0.40 -7.24
N LEU A 243 4.35 0.38 -6.62
CA LEU A 243 5.82 0.25 -6.70
C LEU A 243 6.37 0.20 -8.13
N ASP A 244 5.71 0.85 -9.08
CA ASP A 244 6.03 0.81 -10.53
C ASP A 244 6.10 -0.62 -11.12
N ILE A 245 5.47 -1.59 -10.45
CA ILE A 245 5.49 -3.00 -10.82
C ILE A 245 4.12 -3.46 -11.33
N ILE A 246 3.06 -3.09 -10.63
CA ILE A 246 1.68 -3.51 -10.98
C ILE A 246 0.79 -2.28 -11.02
N GLY A 247 0.14 -2.07 -12.15
CA GLY A 247 -0.95 -1.11 -12.28
C GLY A 247 -2.28 -1.76 -11.93
N THR A 248 -3.11 -1.07 -11.17
CA THR A 248 -4.47 -1.48 -10.84
C THR A 248 -5.43 -0.35 -11.13
N VAL A 249 -6.65 -0.68 -11.52
CA VAL A 249 -7.79 0.23 -11.56
C VAL A 249 -8.80 -0.27 -10.55
N SER A 250 -9.29 0.63 -9.72
CA SER A 250 -10.26 0.33 -8.67
C SER A 250 -11.52 1.16 -8.84
N LEU A 251 -12.64 0.56 -8.57
CA LEU A 251 -13.91 1.25 -8.32
C LEU A 251 -14.12 1.26 -6.82
N VAL A 252 -14.20 2.44 -6.22
CA VAL A 252 -14.27 2.62 -4.77
C VAL A 252 -15.49 3.45 -4.38
N ASP A 253 -16.02 3.22 -3.20
CA ASP A 253 -17.00 4.10 -2.59
C ASP A 253 -16.37 5.46 -2.31
N VAL A 254 -17.05 6.54 -2.70
CA VAL A 254 -16.59 7.92 -2.46
C VAL A 254 -16.67 8.29 -0.99
N GLU A 255 -17.60 7.71 -0.24
CA GLU A 255 -17.85 8.08 1.15
C GLU A 255 -16.79 7.54 2.11
N ASP A 256 -16.45 6.27 2.01
CA ASP A 256 -15.53 5.61 2.94
C ASP A 256 -14.23 5.08 2.29
N GLY A 257 -14.12 5.17 0.95
CA GLY A 257 -12.98 4.68 0.20
C GLY A 257 -12.89 3.15 0.08
N ALA A 258 -13.96 2.44 0.44
CA ALA A 258 -13.97 0.98 0.36
C ALA A 258 -13.94 0.50 -1.11
N PRO A 259 -13.08 -0.44 -1.46
CA PRO A 259 -13.04 -0.99 -2.81
C PRO A 259 -14.28 -1.85 -3.09
N VAL A 260 -14.93 -1.57 -4.20
CA VAL A 260 -16.08 -2.31 -4.72
C VAL A 260 -15.65 -3.36 -5.73
N ALA A 261 -14.71 -2.98 -6.59
CA ALA A 261 -14.13 -3.86 -7.59
C ALA A 261 -12.71 -3.40 -7.94
N VAL A 262 -11.90 -4.33 -8.45
CA VAL A 262 -10.51 -4.07 -8.85
C VAL A 262 -10.17 -4.82 -10.13
N SER A 263 -9.42 -4.19 -11.03
CA SER A 263 -8.81 -4.81 -12.20
C SER A 263 -7.31 -4.54 -12.21
N VAL A 264 -6.56 -5.37 -12.93
CA VAL A 264 -5.10 -5.25 -13.07
C VAL A 264 -4.79 -4.82 -14.50
N MET A 265 -3.93 -3.82 -14.64
CA MET A 265 -3.47 -3.34 -15.94
C MET A 265 -2.52 -4.36 -16.58
N ASP A 266 -2.65 -4.59 -17.87
CA ASP A 266 -1.70 -5.42 -18.61
C ASP A 266 -0.38 -4.65 -18.80
N GLN A 267 0.71 -5.19 -18.32
CA GLN A 267 2.03 -4.54 -18.35
C GLN A 267 2.72 -4.55 -19.73
N LYS A 268 2.13 -5.23 -20.72
CA LYS A 268 2.73 -5.38 -22.05
C LYS A 268 2.52 -4.19 -22.97
N GLU A 269 1.64 -3.25 -22.59
CA GLU A 269 1.29 -2.08 -23.39
C GLU A 269 1.69 -0.77 -22.69
N ASN A 270 1.54 0.35 -23.40
CA ASN A 270 1.72 1.70 -22.86
C ASN A 270 0.79 1.92 -21.63
N THR A 271 1.33 2.39 -20.52
CA THR A 271 0.66 2.54 -19.22
C THR A 271 -0.74 3.20 -19.30
N THR A 272 -0.87 4.27 -20.09
CA THR A 272 -2.15 4.99 -20.28
C THR A 272 -3.22 4.15 -20.97
N ARG A 273 -2.83 3.37 -22.00
CA ARG A 273 -3.78 2.49 -22.71
C ARG A 273 -4.20 1.31 -21.86
N CYS A 274 -3.27 0.79 -21.07
CA CYS A 274 -3.55 -0.31 -20.13
C CYS A 274 -4.54 0.10 -19.06
N GLU A 275 -4.41 1.32 -18.53
CA GLU A 275 -5.32 1.85 -17.52
C GLU A 275 -6.73 2.04 -18.08
N LEU A 276 -6.87 2.65 -19.24
CA LEU A 276 -8.18 2.82 -19.91
C LEU A 276 -8.85 1.48 -20.20
N LYS A 277 -8.09 0.50 -20.68
CA LYS A 277 -8.61 -0.83 -20.96
C LYS A 277 -9.07 -1.54 -19.68
N ALA A 278 -8.23 -1.53 -18.64
CA ALA A 278 -8.58 -2.12 -17.35
C ALA A 278 -9.81 -1.45 -16.71
N ALA A 279 -9.97 -0.13 -16.86
CA ALA A 279 -11.14 0.60 -16.41
C ALA A 279 -12.42 0.18 -17.18
N GLN A 280 -12.32 0.01 -18.49
CA GLN A 280 -13.43 -0.45 -19.32
C GLN A 280 -13.82 -1.90 -18.99
N GLU A 281 -12.85 -2.78 -18.80
CA GLU A 281 -13.08 -4.16 -18.36
C GLU A 281 -13.75 -4.21 -16.99
N LEU A 282 -13.31 -3.36 -16.06
CA LEU A 282 -13.90 -3.23 -14.72
C LEU A 282 -15.35 -2.76 -14.80
N LEU A 283 -15.63 -1.69 -15.55
CA LEU A 283 -16.99 -1.18 -15.77
C LEU A 283 -17.86 -2.22 -16.50
N ALA A 284 -17.31 -2.98 -17.45
CA ALA A 284 -18.02 -4.03 -18.14
C ALA A 284 -18.47 -5.16 -17.19
N ALA A 285 -17.65 -5.49 -16.20
CA ALA A 285 -17.93 -6.54 -15.22
C ALA A 285 -19.00 -6.15 -14.19
N VAL A 286 -19.24 -4.85 -13.96
CA VAL A 286 -20.30 -4.37 -13.06
C VAL A 286 -21.67 -4.65 -13.71
N PRO A 287 -22.61 -5.33 -13.03
CA PRO A 287 -23.89 -5.71 -13.64
C PRO A 287 -24.79 -4.52 -14.00
N SER A 288 -24.92 -3.56 -13.09
CA SER A 288 -25.76 -2.36 -13.23
C SER A 288 -25.16 -1.19 -12.45
N LEU A 289 -25.33 0.01 -12.99
CA LEU A 289 -24.99 1.29 -12.32
C LEU A 289 -26.23 2.16 -12.15
N GLU A 290 -27.43 1.58 -12.20
CA GLU A 290 -28.70 2.31 -12.08
C GLU A 290 -28.76 3.11 -10.77
N GLY A 291 -29.01 4.42 -10.88
CA GLY A 291 -29.03 5.35 -9.74
C GLY A 291 -27.67 5.59 -9.09
N LYS A 292 -26.56 5.30 -9.79
CA LYS A 292 -25.20 5.50 -9.31
C LYS A 292 -24.46 6.55 -10.12
N THR A 293 -23.66 7.37 -9.47
CA THR A 293 -22.78 8.34 -10.12
C THR A 293 -21.33 7.84 -10.06
N VAL A 294 -20.69 7.72 -11.22
CA VAL A 294 -19.28 7.35 -11.33
C VAL A 294 -18.44 8.60 -11.56
N THR A 295 -17.50 8.87 -10.66
CA THR A 295 -16.52 9.96 -10.81
C THR A 295 -15.20 9.40 -11.30
N ALA A 296 -14.49 10.11 -12.16
CA ALA A 296 -13.16 9.75 -12.60
C ALA A 296 -12.35 10.97 -13.05
N ASP A 297 -11.03 10.78 -13.11
CA ASP A 297 -10.09 11.81 -13.55
C ASP A 297 -10.18 12.07 -15.06
N ALA A 298 -9.36 13.03 -15.55
CA ALA A 298 -9.37 13.45 -16.94
C ALA A 298 -8.86 12.37 -17.93
N LEU A 299 -8.12 11.35 -17.48
CA LEU A 299 -7.71 10.24 -18.32
C LEU A 299 -8.92 9.43 -18.78
N HIS A 300 -9.85 9.22 -17.86
CA HIS A 300 -11.09 8.47 -18.10
C HIS A 300 -12.20 9.32 -18.76
N CYS A 301 -11.97 10.60 -19.00
CA CYS A 301 -12.91 11.46 -19.74
C CYS A 301 -12.92 11.09 -21.24
N GLN A 302 -13.45 9.92 -21.55
CA GLN A 302 -13.54 9.35 -22.90
C GLN A 302 -15.00 9.01 -23.24
N LYS A 303 -15.36 9.17 -24.52
CA LYS A 303 -16.71 8.82 -25.01
C LYS A 303 -17.10 7.38 -24.68
N THR A 304 -16.14 6.45 -24.78
CA THR A 304 -16.35 5.03 -24.48
C THR A 304 -16.71 4.83 -23.01
N THR A 305 -15.93 5.41 -22.09
CA THR A 305 -16.18 5.33 -20.64
C THR A 305 -17.54 5.91 -20.28
N ALA A 306 -17.85 7.11 -20.77
CA ALA A 306 -19.14 7.76 -20.52
C ALA A 306 -20.31 6.91 -21.05
N ARG A 307 -20.19 6.38 -22.27
CA ARG A 307 -21.22 5.51 -22.87
C ARG A 307 -21.46 4.24 -22.05
N MET A 308 -20.39 3.57 -21.62
CA MET A 308 -20.49 2.35 -20.81
C MET A 308 -21.23 2.58 -19.49
N ILE A 309 -20.99 3.74 -18.85
CA ILE A 309 -21.68 4.12 -17.61
C ILE A 309 -23.17 4.33 -17.87
N LEU A 310 -23.49 5.09 -18.93
CA LEU A 310 -24.89 5.39 -19.32
C LEU A 310 -25.65 4.13 -19.75
N GLU A 311 -25.02 3.24 -20.53
CA GLU A 311 -25.63 1.97 -20.98
C GLU A 311 -25.97 1.04 -19.79
N LYS A 312 -25.30 1.21 -18.64
CA LYS A 312 -25.59 0.51 -17.39
C LYS A 312 -26.54 1.25 -16.46
N GLY A 313 -27.18 2.35 -16.93
CA GLY A 313 -28.14 3.15 -16.17
C GLY A 313 -27.50 4.10 -15.16
N GLY A 314 -26.19 4.30 -15.18
CA GLY A 314 -25.48 5.19 -14.29
C GLY A 314 -25.34 6.61 -14.83
N GLU A 315 -24.93 7.52 -13.94
CA GLU A 315 -24.51 8.88 -14.24
C GLU A 315 -22.99 9.01 -14.08
N TYR A 316 -22.40 10.04 -14.69
CA TYR A 316 -20.97 10.27 -14.56
C TYR A 316 -20.61 11.72 -14.24
N LEU A 317 -19.51 11.89 -13.50
CA LEU A 317 -18.85 13.17 -13.26
C LEU A 317 -17.37 13.01 -13.64
N LEU A 318 -17.00 13.38 -14.87
CA LEU A 318 -15.66 13.21 -15.41
C LEU A 318 -14.91 14.53 -15.44
N GLN A 319 -13.68 14.55 -14.93
CA GLN A 319 -12.86 15.75 -14.95
C GLN A 319 -12.41 16.07 -16.38
N ILE A 320 -12.58 17.33 -16.82
CA ILE A 320 -12.10 17.82 -18.11
C ILE A 320 -10.77 18.56 -17.89
N LYS A 321 -9.77 18.23 -18.71
CA LYS A 321 -8.45 18.92 -18.75
C LYS A 321 -8.04 19.17 -20.20
N ALA A 322 -6.85 19.75 -20.39
CA ALA A 322 -6.27 20.08 -21.69
C ALA A 322 -6.06 18.87 -22.64
N ASN A 323 -6.13 17.63 -22.15
CA ASN A 323 -6.14 16.41 -22.97
C ASN A 323 -7.40 16.30 -23.86
N GLN A 324 -8.50 16.99 -23.50
CA GLN A 324 -9.75 17.12 -24.25
C GLN A 324 -9.97 18.58 -24.65
N LYS A 325 -9.10 19.10 -25.54
CA LYS A 325 -9.03 20.55 -25.87
C LYS A 325 -10.38 21.18 -26.25
N HIS A 326 -11.12 20.55 -27.16
CA HIS A 326 -12.41 21.09 -27.62
C HIS A 326 -13.44 21.08 -26.49
N LEU A 327 -13.55 20.00 -25.73
CA LEU A 327 -14.47 19.88 -24.61
C LEU A 327 -14.12 20.88 -23.49
N ASN A 328 -12.83 21.09 -23.24
CA ASN A 328 -12.34 22.07 -22.26
C ASN A 328 -12.69 23.51 -22.68
N GLN A 329 -12.52 23.85 -23.95
CA GLN A 329 -12.92 25.17 -24.49
C GLN A 329 -14.42 25.40 -24.38
N MET A 330 -15.25 24.41 -24.73
CA MET A 330 -16.70 24.50 -24.57
C MET A 330 -17.12 24.68 -23.10
N ALA A 331 -16.47 23.95 -22.17
CA ALA A 331 -16.78 24.09 -20.76
C ALA A 331 -16.37 25.46 -20.21
N GLN A 332 -15.24 26.02 -20.64
CA GLN A 332 -14.83 27.38 -20.29
C GLN A 332 -15.77 28.45 -20.85
N ALA A 333 -16.15 28.34 -22.10
CA ALA A 333 -17.14 29.27 -22.70
C ALA A 333 -18.49 29.20 -21.96
N GLY A 334 -18.99 28.02 -21.61
CA GLY A 334 -20.21 27.86 -20.83
C GLY A 334 -20.14 28.43 -19.41
N GLN A 335 -18.94 28.48 -18.80
CA GLN A 335 -18.74 29.12 -17.48
C GLN A 335 -18.78 30.65 -17.57
N GLU A 336 -18.30 31.24 -18.66
CA GLU A 336 -18.35 32.69 -18.89
C GLU A 336 -19.78 33.19 -19.11
N GLU A 337 -20.66 32.36 -19.65
CA GLU A 337 -22.07 32.68 -19.91
C GLU A 337 -23.01 32.38 -18.72
N ALA A 338 -22.54 31.68 -17.66
CA ALA A 338 -23.37 31.29 -16.52
C ALA A 338 -23.60 32.46 -15.54
N PRO A 339 -24.85 33.03 -15.42
CA PRO A 339 -25.10 34.27 -14.70
C PRO A 339 -25.07 34.16 -13.17
N PHE A 340 -24.79 32.97 -12.59
CA PHE A 340 -24.94 32.70 -11.14
C PHE A 340 -23.72 32.14 -10.43
N LEU A 341 -22.58 32.00 -11.09
CA LEU A 341 -21.36 31.59 -10.38
C LEU A 341 -20.57 32.81 -9.92
N PRO A 342 -20.25 32.96 -8.62
CA PRO A 342 -19.38 34.04 -8.15
C PRO A 342 -18.02 33.90 -8.85
N LYS A 343 -17.53 35.01 -9.43
CA LYS A 343 -16.17 35.05 -9.98
C LYS A 343 -15.18 34.73 -8.85
N PRO A 344 -14.19 33.87 -9.07
CA PRO A 344 -13.16 33.65 -8.08
C PRO A 344 -12.43 34.97 -7.77
N VAL A 345 -12.28 35.29 -6.49
CA VAL A 345 -11.60 36.47 -5.95
C VAL A 345 -10.09 36.29 -6.13
#